data_aacfa197a50230c67abb223dc8b16021
#
_entry.id   aacfa197a50230c67abb223dc8b16021
#
_cell.length_a   1.000
_cell.length_b   1.000
_cell.length_c   1.000
_cell.angle_alpha   90.00
_cell.angle_beta   90.00
_cell.angle_gamma   90.00
#
_symmetry.space_group_name_H-M   'P 1'
#
loop_
_entity.id
_entity.type
_entity.pdbx_description
1 polymer ?
#
loop_
_entity_poly.entity_id
_entity_poly.type
_entity_poly.pdbx_seq_one_letter_code
_entity_poly.pdbx_strand_id
1 'polypeptide(L)'
;MINIVPILKNKKEFLELLLLADEQESMIDLYLERGEMYALYDGDLKAACVITDEGNGVYEIKNIATYPHYQRKGYGKRLIEFLLEHYKDRYHTLLVGTAEDTYTEDFYKQCGFTYSHRIPNFFTDNYDHPMYAVSYTHLRAH
;
A
#
# COMPACT_ATOMS: atom_id res chain seq x y z
N MET A 1 0.27 -21.98 -3.26
CA MET A 1 -0.55 -21.46 -2.16
C MET A 1 -0.04 -20.09 -1.74
N ILE A 2 -0.93 -19.14 -1.62
CA ILE A 2 -0.56 -17.77 -1.30
C ILE A 2 -0.41 -17.60 0.20
N ASN A 3 0.74 -17.08 0.61
CA ASN A 3 1.01 -16.73 2.00
C ASN A 3 1.42 -15.28 2.09
N ILE A 4 0.82 -14.52 2.99
CA ILE A 4 1.19 -13.15 3.26
C ILE A 4 1.77 -13.12 4.67
N VAL A 5 3.03 -12.71 4.77
CA VAL A 5 3.75 -12.76 6.03
C VAL A 5 4.30 -11.39 6.40
N PRO A 6 4.30 -11.05 7.70
CA PRO A 6 4.90 -9.79 8.13
C PRO A 6 6.43 -9.88 8.07
N ILE A 7 7.04 -8.79 7.65
CA ILE A 7 8.50 -8.69 7.60
C ILE A 7 8.92 -7.78 8.74
N LEU A 8 9.54 -8.36 9.75
CA LEU A 8 9.81 -7.64 10.99
C LEU A 8 11.21 -7.05 11.04
N LYS A 9 12.12 -7.52 10.20
CA LYS A 9 13.49 -7.03 10.16
C LYS A 9 14.09 -7.30 8.80
N ASN A 10 15.24 -6.69 8.53
CA ASN A 10 15.97 -6.87 7.28
C ASN A 10 15.12 -6.49 6.08
N LYS A 11 14.35 -5.43 6.23
CA LYS A 11 13.41 -5.01 5.18
C LYS A 11 14.11 -4.60 3.91
N LYS A 12 15.37 -4.13 4.01
CA LYS A 12 16.13 -3.73 2.83
C LYS A 12 16.49 -4.90 1.93
N GLU A 13 16.33 -6.13 2.39
CA GLU A 13 16.50 -7.27 1.51
C GLU A 13 15.47 -7.30 0.40
N PHE A 14 14.39 -6.55 0.57
CA PHE A 14 13.33 -6.45 -0.43
C PHE A 14 13.43 -5.19 -1.28
N LEU A 15 14.57 -4.49 -1.18
CA LEU A 15 14.70 -3.17 -1.81
C LEU A 15 14.45 -3.22 -3.31
N GLU A 16 14.95 -4.25 -3.99
CA GLU A 16 14.77 -4.35 -5.43
C GLU A 16 13.30 -4.35 -5.80
N LEU A 17 12.50 -5.09 -5.05
CA LEU A 17 11.06 -5.14 -5.28
C LEU A 17 10.41 -3.80 -4.96
N LEU A 18 10.77 -3.21 -3.85
CA LEU A 18 10.17 -1.94 -3.42
C LEU A 18 10.46 -0.80 -4.41
N LEU A 19 11.65 -0.84 -5.04
CA LEU A 19 12.01 0.18 -6.01
C LEU A 19 11.14 0.16 -7.25
N LEU A 20 10.42 -0.93 -7.50
CA LEU A 20 9.50 -0.97 -8.63
C LEU A 20 8.33 -0.02 -8.45
N ALA A 21 7.96 0.26 -7.21
CA ALA A 21 6.84 1.16 -6.92
C ALA A 21 7.30 2.55 -6.52
N ASP A 22 8.52 2.68 -6.01
CA ASP A 22 9.05 3.96 -5.56
C ASP A 22 10.52 3.99 -5.98
N GLU A 23 10.81 4.79 -6.97
CA GLU A 23 12.08 4.70 -7.71
C GLU A 23 13.30 5.17 -6.94
N GLN A 24 13.12 5.81 -5.78
CA GLN A 24 14.24 6.36 -5.03
C GLN A 24 14.36 5.72 -3.67
N GLU A 25 15.52 5.15 -3.41
CA GLU A 25 15.76 4.53 -2.10
C GLU A 25 15.62 5.53 -0.97
N SER A 26 16.04 6.78 -1.21
CA SER A 26 15.92 7.81 -0.17
C SER A 26 14.47 8.06 0.23
N MET A 27 13.54 7.91 -0.69
CA MET A 27 12.13 8.04 -0.37
C MET A 27 11.63 6.83 0.40
N ILE A 28 12.07 5.66 0.00
CA ILE A 28 11.71 4.43 0.72
C ILE A 28 12.20 4.51 2.16
N ASP A 29 13.40 5.06 2.37
CA ASP A 29 13.97 5.20 3.71
C ASP A 29 13.08 6.02 4.64
N LEU A 30 12.25 6.92 4.10
CA LEU A 30 11.41 7.75 4.93
C LEU A 30 10.33 6.97 5.66
N TYR A 31 9.93 5.81 5.13
CA TYR A 31 8.81 5.10 5.73
C TYR A 31 9.10 3.64 6.05
N LEU A 32 10.21 3.07 5.55
CA LEU A 32 10.39 1.62 5.60
C LEU A 32 10.48 1.08 7.02
N GLU A 33 11.32 1.69 7.86
CA GLU A 33 11.53 1.15 9.20
C GLU A 33 10.36 1.47 10.13
N ARG A 34 9.72 2.61 9.96
CA ARG A 34 8.58 2.95 10.82
C ARG A 34 7.30 2.29 10.36
N GLY A 35 7.26 1.80 9.14
CA GLY A 35 6.07 1.16 8.59
C GLY A 35 6.00 -0.31 8.96
N GLU A 36 4.84 -0.88 8.68
CA GLU A 36 4.66 -2.33 8.75
C GLU A 36 4.71 -2.89 7.35
N MET A 37 5.48 -3.95 7.17
CA MET A 37 5.74 -4.51 5.86
C MET A 37 5.23 -5.93 5.77
N TYR A 38 4.67 -6.28 4.62
CA TYR A 38 4.19 -7.63 4.35
C TYR A 38 4.71 -8.08 3.00
N ALA A 39 5.02 -9.36 2.92
CA ALA A 39 5.45 -9.97 1.67
C ALA A 39 4.49 -11.09 1.31
N LEU A 40 4.17 -11.19 0.04
CA LEU A 40 3.27 -12.20 -0.49
C LEU A 40 4.07 -13.22 -1.28
N TYR A 41 3.94 -14.46 -0.87
CA TYR A 41 4.60 -15.60 -1.51
C TYR A 41 3.53 -16.51 -2.12
N ASP A 42 3.84 -16.99 -3.29
CA ASP A 42 3.04 -18.04 -3.94
C ASP A 42 4.09 -18.99 -4.55
N GLY A 43 4.62 -19.87 -3.68
CA GLY A 43 5.87 -20.55 -3.96
C GLY A 43 7.03 -19.65 -3.62
N ASP A 44 7.39 -18.79 -4.54
CA ASP A 44 8.42 -17.77 -4.30
C ASP A 44 7.79 -16.40 -4.10
N LEU A 45 8.63 -15.41 -3.86
CA LEU A 45 8.19 -14.04 -3.58
C LEU A 45 7.56 -13.42 -4.83
N LYS A 46 6.36 -12.89 -4.67
CA LYS A 46 5.64 -12.27 -5.78
C LYS A 46 5.44 -10.77 -5.60
N ALA A 47 5.18 -10.33 -4.38
CA ALA A 47 4.78 -8.95 -4.13
C ALA A 47 5.07 -8.57 -2.69
N ALA A 48 5.08 -7.26 -2.42
CA ALA A 48 5.27 -6.75 -1.06
C ALA A 48 4.60 -5.40 -0.93
N CYS A 49 4.35 -5.00 0.32
CA CYS A 49 3.78 -3.69 0.58
C CYS A 49 4.26 -3.16 1.92
N VAL A 50 4.17 -1.84 2.06
CA VAL A 50 4.48 -1.16 3.32
C VAL A 50 3.31 -0.23 3.64
N ILE A 51 2.83 -0.28 4.88
CA ILE A 51 1.73 0.55 5.35
C ILE A 51 2.18 1.28 6.60
N THR A 52 1.77 2.53 6.74
CA THR A 52 2.17 3.35 7.88
C THR A 52 0.95 3.89 8.61
N ASP A 53 1.13 4.08 9.91
CA ASP A 53 0.15 4.77 10.74
C ASP A 53 0.48 6.26 10.69
N GLU A 54 -0.43 7.05 10.13
CA GLU A 54 -0.22 8.49 9.98
C GLU A 54 -0.91 9.28 11.10
N GLY A 55 -1.49 8.59 12.06
CA GLY A 55 -2.13 9.24 13.19
C GLY A 55 -3.61 9.50 12.96
N ASN A 56 -4.35 9.64 14.05
CA ASN A 56 -5.76 10.00 14.02
C ASN A 56 -6.61 9.03 13.20
N GLY A 57 -6.24 7.76 13.21
CA GLY A 57 -7.02 6.76 12.48
C GLY A 57 -6.77 6.74 10.99
N VAL A 58 -5.74 7.43 10.53
CA VAL A 58 -5.38 7.44 9.11
C VAL A 58 -4.16 6.56 8.90
N TYR A 59 -4.28 5.64 7.96
CA TYR A 59 -3.17 4.78 7.54
C TYR A 59 -2.90 5.02 6.06
N GLU A 60 -1.68 4.79 5.64
CA GLU A 60 -1.33 4.98 4.24
C GLU A 60 -0.52 3.80 3.74
N ILE A 61 -0.90 3.30 2.56
CA ILE A 61 -0.08 2.33 1.85
C ILE A 61 1.01 3.13 1.14
N LYS A 62 2.24 3.02 1.64
CA LYS A 62 3.37 3.77 1.10
C LYS A 62 4.01 3.10 -0.10
N ASN A 63 3.87 1.79 -0.19
CA ASN A 63 4.50 1.04 -1.25
C ASN A 63 3.71 -0.24 -1.45
N ILE A 64 3.40 -0.55 -2.69
CA ILE A 64 2.85 -1.85 -3.04
C ILE A 64 3.44 -2.21 -4.40
N ALA A 65 4.16 -3.30 -4.45
CA ALA A 65 4.93 -3.66 -5.63
C ALA A 65 4.79 -5.13 -5.94
N THR A 66 4.65 -5.45 -7.22
CA THR A 66 4.60 -6.82 -7.72
C THR A 66 5.65 -6.94 -8.82
N TYR A 67 6.42 -8.02 -8.80
CA TYR A 67 7.39 -8.25 -9.86
C TYR A 67 6.68 -8.25 -11.21
N PRO A 68 7.30 -7.69 -12.26
CA PRO A 68 6.64 -7.53 -13.56
C PRO A 68 6.07 -8.82 -14.14
N HIS A 69 6.79 -9.93 -13.99
CA HIS A 69 6.31 -11.22 -14.50
C HIS A 69 5.04 -11.71 -13.85
N TYR A 70 4.73 -11.19 -12.68
CA TYR A 70 3.63 -11.68 -11.87
C TYR A 70 2.49 -10.68 -11.77
N GLN A 71 2.59 -9.56 -12.47
CA GLN A 71 1.52 -8.58 -12.50
C GLN A 71 0.31 -9.13 -13.24
N ARG A 72 -0.86 -8.59 -12.91
CA ARG A 72 -2.14 -8.98 -13.50
C ARG A 72 -2.56 -10.40 -13.18
N LYS A 73 -2.02 -10.95 -12.09
CA LYS A 73 -2.40 -12.26 -11.59
C LYS A 73 -3.11 -12.16 -10.26
N GLY A 74 -3.44 -10.94 -9.82
CA GLY A 74 -4.22 -10.73 -8.61
C GLY A 74 -3.41 -10.62 -7.33
N TYR A 75 -2.10 -10.60 -7.40
CA TYR A 75 -1.30 -10.54 -6.17
C TYR A 75 -1.43 -9.20 -5.47
N GLY A 76 -1.39 -8.11 -6.23
CA GLY A 76 -1.59 -6.78 -5.65
C GLY A 76 -2.95 -6.65 -5.00
N LYS A 77 -3.98 -7.15 -5.67
CA LYS A 77 -5.33 -7.11 -5.11
C LYS A 77 -5.42 -7.92 -3.83
N ARG A 78 -4.75 -9.07 -3.78
CA ARG A 78 -4.74 -9.89 -2.57
C ARG A 78 -4.07 -9.16 -1.41
N LEU A 79 -3.00 -8.42 -1.68
CA LEU A 79 -2.37 -7.61 -0.64
C LEU A 79 -3.30 -6.51 -0.16
N ILE A 80 -3.97 -5.83 -1.08
CA ILE A 80 -4.91 -4.77 -0.70
C ILE A 80 -6.03 -5.36 0.17
N GLU A 81 -6.60 -6.48 -0.25
CA GLU A 81 -7.67 -7.12 0.51
C GLU A 81 -7.18 -7.51 1.91
N PHE A 82 -5.96 -8.02 1.98
CA PHE A 82 -5.37 -8.35 3.27
C PHE A 82 -5.27 -7.12 4.16
N LEU A 83 -4.78 -6.01 3.62
CA LEU A 83 -4.61 -4.79 4.42
C LEU A 83 -5.95 -4.24 4.89
N LEU A 84 -6.94 -4.24 4.01
CA LEU A 84 -8.27 -3.74 4.39
C LEU A 84 -8.84 -4.54 5.54
N GLU A 85 -8.67 -5.85 5.51
CA GLU A 85 -9.22 -6.71 6.56
C GLU A 85 -8.38 -6.66 7.84
N HIS A 86 -7.06 -6.70 7.67
CA HIS A 86 -6.16 -6.80 8.80
C HIS A 86 -6.19 -5.54 9.68
N TYR A 87 -6.35 -4.38 9.05
CA TYR A 87 -6.31 -3.10 9.77
C TYR A 87 -7.69 -2.51 10.02
N LYS A 88 -8.75 -3.21 9.71
CA LYS A 88 -10.10 -2.64 9.68
C LYS A 88 -10.52 -2.01 10.99
N ASP A 89 -10.01 -2.49 12.12
CA ASP A 89 -10.38 -1.94 13.43
C ASP A 89 -9.46 -0.81 13.87
N ARG A 90 -8.47 -0.46 13.05
CA ARG A 90 -7.49 0.55 13.42
C ARG A 90 -7.60 1.80 12.57
N TYR A 91 -8.09 1.70 11.34
CA TYR A 91 -8.19 2.88 10.50
C TYR A 91 -9.64 3.28 10.33
N HIS A 92 -9.87 4.59 10.20
CA HIS A 92 -11.12 5.05 9.62
C HIS A 92 -10.90 5.49 8.18
N THR A 93 -9.66 5.78 7.81
CA THR A 93 -9.31 6.14 6.44
C THR A 93 -8.00 5.48 6.06
N LEU A 94 -8.00 4.77 4.96
CA LEU A 94 -6.80 4.18 4.39
C LEU A 94 -6.52 4.87 3.06
N LEU A 95 -5.33 5.43 2.95
CA LEU A 95 -4.92 6.19 1.78
C LEU A 95 -3.92 5.41 0.95
N VAL A 96 -3.90 5.70 -0.33
CA VAL A 96 -2.82 5.25 -1.20
C VAL A 96 -2.58 6.33 -2.24
N GLY A 97 -1.31 6.69 -2.42
CA GLY A 97 -0.91 7.59 -3.47
C GLY A 97 -0.55 6.78 -4.70
N THR A 98 -0.76 7.37 -5.86
CA THR A 98 -0.46 6.70 -7.10
C THR A 98 0.02 7.68 -8.14
N ALA A 99 0.74 7.18 -9.12
CA ALA A 99 1.10 7.97 -10.28
C ALA A 99 -0.17 8.30 -11.07
N GLU A 100 -0.09 9.38 -11.84
CA GLU A 100 -1.21 9.76 -12.69
C GLU A 100 -1.26 8.84 -13.90
N ASP A 101 -1.93 7.73 -13.74
CA ASP A 101 -1.88 6.61 -14.66
C ASP A 101 -3.24 5.91 -14.57
N THR A 102 -3.95 5.89 -15.68
CA THR A 102 -5.29 5.35 -15.74
C THR A 102 -5.35 3.91 -15.24
N TYR A 103 -4.35 3.12 -15.59
CA TYR A 103 -4.34 1.73 -15.18
C TYR A 103 -4.29 1.60 -13.65
N THR A 104 -3.41 2.36 -13.01
CA THR A 104 -3.29 2.32 -11.56
C THR A 104 -4.53 2.85 -10.88
N GLU A 105 -5.11 3.93 -11.43
CA GLU A 105 -6.35 4.47 -10.90
C GLU A 105 -7.47 3.45 -10.94
N ASP A 106 -7.62 2.78 -12.08
CA ASP A 106 -8.66 1.78 -12.22
C ASP A 106 -8.45 0.63 -11.26
N PHE A 107 -7.20 0.24 -11.05
CA PHE A 107 -6.87 -0.82 -10.12
C PHE A 107 -7.36 -0.49 -8.71
N TYR A 108 -7.05 0.72 -8.24
CA TYR A 108 -7.48 1.08 -6.89
C TYR A 108 -8.98 1.23 -6.78
N LYS A 109 -9.63 1.74 -7.83
CA LYS A 109 -11.09 1.83 -7.83
C LYS A 109 -11.72 0.45 -7.75
N GLN A 110 -11.16 -0.51 -8.45
CA GLN A 110 -11.66 -1.88 -8.39
C GLN A 110 -11.46 -2.49 -7.01
N CYS A 111 -10.47 -2.02 -6.27
CA CYS A 111 -10.25 -2.50 -4.91
C CYS A 111 -11.11 -1.78 -3.88
N GLY A 112 -11.97 -0.86 -4.32
CA GLY A 112 -12.88 -0.17 -3.41
C GLY A 112 -12.44 1.22 -2.99
N PHE A 113 -11.35 1.73 -3.54
CA PHE A 113 -10.88 3.08 -3.23
C PHE A 113 -11.60 4.08 -4.12
N THR A 114 -11.76 5.29 -3.60
CA THR A 114 -12.30 6.40 -4.37
C THR A 114 -11.27 7.51 -4.40
N TYR A 115 -11.33 8.31 -5.44
CA TYR A 115 -10.45 9.44 -5.56
C TYR A 115 -10.69 10.38 -4.38
N SER A 116 -9.61 10.71 -3.69
CA SER A 116 -9.66 11.66 -2.60
C SER A 116 -8.82 12.84 -3.05
N HIS A 117 -9.40 14.02 -2.94
CA HIS A 117 -8.62 15.19 -3.22
C HIS A 117 -7.41 15.16 -2.32
N ARG A 118 -6.32 15.70 -2.82
CA ARG A 118 -5.13 15.87 -2.05
C ARG A 118 -5.49 16.42 -0.67
N ILE A 119 -4.93 15.80 0.35
CA ILE A 119 -5.12 16.28 1.71
C ILE A 119 -3.89 17.11 2.04
N PRO A 120 -3.97 18.44 1.89
CA PRO A 120 -2.80 19.28 2.06
C PRO A 120 -2.31 19.21 3.50
N ASN A 121 -1.00 19.25 3.66
CA ASN A 121 -0.37 19.26 4.97
C ASN A 121 -0.62 18.00 5.78
N PHE A 122 -1.23 17.01 5.19
CA PHE A 122 -1.40 15.75 5.87
C PHE A 122 -0.09 15.01 5.93
N PHE A 123 0.68 15.13 4.86
CA PHE A 123 1.97 14.49 4.77
C PHE A 123 3.01 15.57 4.63
N THR A 124 4.16 15.34 5.21
CA THR A 124 5.23 16.30 5.21
C THR A 124 6.03 16.29 3.92
N ASP A 125 5.85 15.31 3.12
CA ASP A 125 6.58 15.21 1.87
C ASP A 125 5.84 16.01 0.80
N ASN A 126 6.55 16.31 -0.24
CA ASN A 126 6.07 17.19 -1.28
C ASN A 126 5.41 16.45 -2.42
N TYR A 127 4.72 15.38 -2.10
CA TYR A 127 4.06 14.61 -3.14
C TYR A 127 2.85 15.35 -3.66
N ASP A 128 2.89 15.55 -4.93
CA ASP A 128 1.77 16.12 -5.65
C ASP A 128 1.08 15.02 -6.41
N HIS A 129 0.88 13.89 -5.73
CA HIS A 129 0.28 12.73 -6.34
C HIS A 129 -1.21 12.68 -6.05
N PRO A 130 -1.98 12.18 -7.00
CA PRO A 130 -3.37 11.86 -6.69
C PRO A 130 -3.43 10.86 -5.55
N MET A 131 -4.37 11.08 -4.65
CA MET A 131 -4.56 10.19 -3.52
C MET A 131 -5.90 9.50 -3.66
N TYR A 132 -5.93 8.25 -3.28
CA TYR A 132 -7.14 7.44 -3.24
C TYR A 132 -7.36 6.97 -1.83
N ALA A 133 -8.62 6.90 -1.44
CA ALA A 133 -8.96 6.60 -0.07
C ALA A 133 -10.13 5.63 0.02
N VAL A 134 -10.10 4.83 1.06
CA VAL A 134 -11.27 4.07 1.49
C VAL A 134 -11.49 4.42 2.95
N SER A 135 -12.75 4.68 3.30
CA SER A 135 -13.11 5.02 4.67
C SER A 135 -13.81 3.84 5.31
N TYR A 136 -13.35 3.43 6.47
CA TYR A 136 -13.97 2.36 7.21
C TYR A 136 -14.91 2.98 8.23
N THR A 137 -16.20 2.76 8.03
CA THR A 137 -17.23 3.29 8.92
C THR A 137 -18.06 2.13 9.45
N HIS A 138 -18.97 2.44 10.34
CA HIS A 138 -19.90 1.41 10.81
C HIS A 138 -20.68 0.77 9.67
N LEU A 139 -20.98 1.52 8.65
CA LEU A 139 -21.70 1.00 7.51
C LEU A 139 -20.87 -0.04 6.77
N ARG A 140 -19.56 0.13 6.73
CA ARG A 140 -18.70 -0.81 6.05
C ARG A 140 -18.39 -2.03 6.88
N ALA A 141 -18.63 -1.97 8.15
CA ALA A 141 -18.39 -3.09 9.04
C ALA A 141 -19.37 -4.24 8.80
N HIS A 142 -20.36 -4.03 7.99
CA HIS A 142 -21.38 -5.05 7.73
C HIS A 142 -20.93 -6.10 6.73
#